data_e0c7f2bd904be8a1ad48572815176b3b
#
_entry.id   e0c7f2bd904be8a1ad48572815176b3b
#
_cell.length_a   1.000
_cell.length_b   1.000
_cell.length_c   1.000
_cell.angle_alpha   90.00
_cell.angle_beta   90.00
_cell.angle_gamma   90.00
#
_symmetry.space_group_name_H-M   'P 1'
#
loop_
_entity.id
_entity.type
_entity.pdbx_description
1 polymer ?
#
loop_
_entity_poly.entity_id
_entity_poly.type
_entity_poly.pdbx_seq_one_letter_code
_entity_poly.pdbx_strand_id
1 'polypeptide(L)'
;KLYVTRVVDAAAKNAVSNGSSAAVVVSNEDAIDTVSLTSADHFVAKYPGSLGNSLQVSVCRSANDYVEASTGTISITAGANSGTTSTAEQIGGGGSGLVAVGDKIKVGNTSAGVGVHYLTVSAANSSVLSFKENYTGAVDISGLGFSRYWGFYDLVRSAPGTSAYASARGGVGDEIHVVIKDEDGSITGTPNQVLEVFEGLSRATDSKTESGESNWWIDVIDAS
;
A
#
# COMPACT_ATOMS: atom_id res chain seq x y z
N LYS A 1 -37.99 -15.69 -0.06
CA LYS A 1 -36.93 -14.74 0.36
C LYS A 1 -36.36 -15.20 1.69
N LEU A 2 -35.04 -15.29 1.81
CA LEU A 2 -34.35 -15.57 3.06
C LEU A 2 -33.84 -14.25 3.63
N TYR A 3 -34.18 -13.94 4.87
CA TYR A 3 -33.65 -12.81 5.61
C TYR A 3 -32.67 -13.36 6.65
N VAL A 4 -31.44 -12.89 6.61
CA VAL A 4 -30.38 -13.26 7.55
C VAL A 4 -29.98 -12.03 8.33
N THR A 5 -30.11 -12.08 9.64
CA THR A 5 -29.62 -11.03 10.52
C THR A 5 -28.40 -11.54 11.26
N ARG A 6 -27.27 -10.87 11.12
CA ARG A 6 -26.09 -11.17 11.91
C ARG A 6 -26.25 -10.55 13.30
N VAL A 7 -26.22 -11.38 14.32
CA VAL A 7 -26.19 -10.93 15.71
C VAL A 7 -24.73 -10.95 16.16
N VAL A 8 -24.22 -9.82 16.59
CA VAL A 8 -22.88 -9.66 17.15
C VAL A 8 -22.98 -9.16 18.58
N ASP A 9 -21.99 -9.50 19.41
CA ASP A 9 -21.87 -8.98 20.76
C ASP A 9 -21.71 -7.45 20.73
N ALA A 10 -22.37 -6.74 21.64
CA ALA A 10 -22.27 -5.27 21.71
C ALA A 10 -20.86 -4.76 22.00
N ALA A 11 -19.98 -5.62 22.50
CA ALA A 11 -18.57 -5.31 22.72
C ALA A 11 -17.65 -5.80 21.58
N ALA A 12 -18.21 -6.38 20.51
CA ALA A 12 -17.42 -6.81 19.36
C ALA A 12 -16.76 -5.62 18.68
N LYS A 13 -15.47 -5.74 18.41
CA LYS A 13 -14.63 -4.64 17.92
C LYS A 13 -14.32 -4.79 16.45
N ASN A 14 -14.18 -3.65 15.77
CA ASN A 14 -13.74 -3.54 14.39
C ASN A 14 -12.23 -3.30 14.36
N ALA A 15 -11.54 -3.95 13.45
CA ALA A 15 -10.12 -3.68 13.22
C ALA A 15 -9.93 -2.27 12.66
N VAL A 16 -8.85 -1.62 13.08
CA VAL A 16 -8.44 -0.30 12.60
C VAL A 16 -7.05 -0.36 12.01
N SER A 17 -6.79 0.48 11.00
CA SER A 17 -5.49 0.52 10.35
C SER A 17 -4.44 1.10 11.30
N ASN A 18 -3.33 0.40 11.43
CA ASN A 18 -2.04 0.86 11.96
C ASN A 18 -2.11 1.79 13.17
N GLY A 19 -3.15 1.65 13.98
CA GLY A 19 -3.40 2.56 15.07
C GLY A 19 -2.53 2.28 16.29
N SER A 20 -2.15 3.34 16.95
CA SER A 20 -1.87 3.31 18.37
C SER A 20 -3.17 3.13 19.18
N SER A 21 -4.31 3.20 18.52
CA SER A 21 -5.63 3.02 19.10
C SER A 21 -5.99 1.54 19.23
N ALA A 22 -6.63 1.21 20.33
CA ALA A 22 -7.28 -0.08 20.46
C ALA A 22 -8.40 -0.20 19.40
N ALA A 23 -8.67 -1.43 18.92
CA ALA A 23 -9.78 -1.68 18.03
C ALA A 23 -11.09 -1.06 18.56
N VAL A 24 -11.85 -0.45 17.67
CA VAL A 24 -13.05 0.36 18.00
C VAL A 24 -14.32 -0.49 17.91
N VAL A 25 -15.39 0.00 18.54
CA VAL A 25 -16.72 -0.60 18.42
C VAL A 25 -17.55 0.27 17.47
N VAL A 26 -17.89 -0.29 16.30
CA VAL A 26 -18.76 0.32 15.31
C VAL A 26 -19.96 -0.60 15.11
N SER A 27 -21.10 -0.23 15.66
CA SER A 27 -22.31 -1.07 15.67
C SER A 27 -23.07 -1.04 14.34
N ASN A 28 -22.98 0.06 13.61
CA ASN A 28 -23.62 0.30 12.32
C ASN A 28 -22.88 1.44 11.60
N GLU A 29 -23.25 1.70 10.36
CA GLU A 29 -22.65 2.72 9.50
C GLU A 29 -22.70 4.14 10.14
N ASP A 30 -23.85 4.53 10.67
CA ASP A 30 -24.00 5.85 11.32
C ASP A 30 -23.13 6.00 12.57
N ALA A 31 -22.74 4.91 13.20
CA ALA A 31 -21.91 4.94 14.39
C ALA A 31 -20.44 5.30 14.10
N ILE A 32 -19.97 5.19 12.88
CA ILE A 32 -18.58 5.51 12.51
C ILE A 32 -18.25 6.98 12.80
N ASP A 33 -19.19 7.88 12.56
CA ASP A 33 -19.03 9.32 12.79
C ASP A 33 -18.87 9.68 14.27
N THR A 34 -19.27 8.79 15.16
CA THR A 34 -19.19 8.99 16.62
C THR A 34 -17.96 8.35 17.24
N VAL A 35 -17.20 7.58 16.46
CA VAL A 35 -16.00 6.88 16.96
C VAL A 35 -14.82 7.85 17.02
N SER A 36 -14.17 7.91 18.17
CA SER A 36 -12.92 8.67 18.31
C SER A 36 -11.77 7.90 17.67
N LEU A 37 -11.45 8.25 16.44
CA LEU A 37 -10.26 7.77 15.74
C LEU A 37 -9.09 8.72 16.00
N THR A 38 -7.88 8.18 16.05
CA THR A 38 -6.67 9.01 16.09
C THR A 38 -6.26 9.41 14.66
N SER A 39 -5.40 10.40 14.54
CA SER A 39 -4.87 10.82 13.23
C SER A 39 -4.06 9.73 12.49
N ALA A 40 -3.77 8.62 13.15
CA ALA A 40 -3.11 7.44 12.57
C ALA A 40 -4.11 6.39 12.07
N ASP A 41 -5.37 6.47 12.48
CA ASP A 41 -6.42 5.50 12.13
C ASP A 41 -7.18 6.01 10.91
N HIS A 42 -6.73 5.60 9.72
CA HIS A 42 -7.32 6.06 8.47
C HIS A 42 -8.39 5.13 7.92
N PHE A 43 -8.39 3.87 8.34
CA PHE A 43 -9.33 2.85 7.87
C PHE A 43 -9.86 2.03 9.05
N VAL A 44 -11.13 1.70 8.98
CA VAL A 44 -11.81 0.84 9.94
C VAL A 44 -12.51 -0.27 9.17
N ALA A 45 -12.37 -1.51 9.63
CA ALA A 45 -13.09 -2.61 9.02
C ALA A 45 -14.60 -2.44 9.24
N LYS A 46 -15.40 -2.51 8.18
CA LYS A 46 -16.85 -2.31 8.19
C LYS A 46 -17.57 -3.25 9.17
N TYR A 47 -17.09 -4.47 9.29
CA TYR A 47 -17.69 -5.48 10.14
C TYR A 47 -16.83 -5.82 11.35
N PRO A 48 -17.43 -5.93 12.55
CA PRO A 48 -16.69 -6.33 13.73
C PRO A 48 -16.28 -7.81 13.67
N GLY A 49 -15.17 -8.11 14.30
CA GLY A 49 -14.64 -9.45 14.44
C GLY A 49 -13.22 -9.61 13.92
N SER A 50 -12.65 -10.80 14.13
CA SER A 50 -11.25 -11.09 13.84
C SER A 50 -10.90 -11.10 12.34
N LEU A 51 -11.86 -11.28 11.45
CA LEU A 51 -11.62 -11.25 9.99
C LEU A 51 -11.06 -9.91 9.51
N GLY A 52 -11.46 -8.81 10.14
CA GLY A 52 -10.92 -7.49 9.82
C GLY A 52 -9.40 -7.37 10.05
N ASN A 53 -8.82 -8.21 10.91
CA ASN A 53 -7.38 -8.21 11.15
C ASN A 53 -6.58 -8.77 9.97
N SER A 54 -7.21 -9.51 9.06
CA SER A 54 -6.61 -10.01 7.83
C SER A 54 -6.56 -8.98 6.70
N LEU A 55 -7.27 -7.87 6.84
CA LEU A 55 -7.27 -6.80 5.84
C LEU A 55 -6.00 -5.98 5.94
N GLN A 56 -5.29 -5.85 4.83
CA GLN A 56 -4.21 -4.90 4.67
C GLN A 56 -4.60 -3.85 3.62
N VAL A 57 -4.49 -2.58 4.00
CA VAL A 57 -4.71 -1.45 3.10
C VAL A 57 -3.37 -0.83 2.73
N SER A 58 -3.11 -0.69 1.43
CA SER A 58 -1.92 -0.04 0.90
C SER A 58 -2.31 1.17 0.07
N VAL A 59 -1.73 2.32 0.39
CA VAL A 59 -2.05 3.60 -0.26
C VAL A 59 -0.80 4.15 -0.96
N CYS A 60 -0.94 4.42 -2.26
CA CYS A 60 0.03 5.15 -3.06
C CYS A 60 -0.45 6.60 -3.22
N ARG A 61 0.25 7.54 -2.60
CA ARG A 61 -0.22 8.94 -2.43
C ARG A 61 0.36 9.91 -3.44
N SER A 62 1.41 9.50 -4.17
CA SER A 62 2.13 10.38 -5.10
C SER A 62 2.94 9.57 -6.11
N ALA A 63 3.44 10.25 -7.13
CA ALA A 63 4.36 9.64 -8.09
C ALA A 63 5.63 9.08 -7.41
N ASN A 64 6.13 9.74 -6.37
CA ASN A 64 7.29 9.24 -5.62
C ASN A 64 6.94 8.02 -4.77
N ASP A 65 5.71 7.93 -4.24
CA ASP A 65 5.24 6.71 -3.57
C ASP A 65 5.11 5.55 -4.56
N TYR A 66 4.81 5.83 -5.83
CA TYR A 66 4.68 4.83 -6.89
C TYR A 66 6.05 4.29 -7.36
N VAL A 67 6.98 5.18 -7.67
CA VAL A 67 8.36 4.84 -8.02
C VAL A 67 9.32 5.93 -7.56
N GLU A 68 10.39 5.54 -6.91
CA GLU A 68 11.43 6.45 -6.45
C GLU A 68 12.82 5.85 -6.68
N ALA A 69 13.71 6.63 -7.25
CA ALA A 69 15.12 6.25 -7.36
C ALA A 69 15.79 6.43 -6.00
N SER A 70 16.49 5.41 -5.52
CA SER A 70 17.33 5.53 -4.33
C SER A 70 18.49 6.49 -4.58
N THR A 71 18.84 7.27 -3.58
CA THR A 71 20.06 8.08 -3.59
C THR A 71 21.32 7.26 -3.29
N GLY A 72 21.13 6.03 -2.80
CA GLY A 72 22.19 5.08 -2.50
C GLY A 72 22.35 3.99 -3.57
N THR A 73 23.25 3.09 -3.27
CA THR A 73 23.53 1.90 -4.09
C THR A 73 23.23 0.64 -3.30
N ILE A 74 23.06 -0.49 -4.00
CA ILE A 74 22.87 -1.80 -3.38
C ILE A 74 23.88 -2.80 -3.92
N SER A 75 24.31 -3.71 -3.05
CA SER A 75 25.12 -4.88 -3.38
C SER A 75 24.38 -6.15 -2.99
N ILE A 76 24.28 -7.12 -3.91
CA ILE A 76 23.60 -8.40 -3.71
C ILE A 76 24.47 -9.49 -4.30
N THR A 77 24.78 -10.51 -3.49
CA THR A 77 25.51 -11.70 -3.98
C THR A 77 24.57 -12.57 -4.82
N ALA A 78 25.09 -13.14 -5.88
CA ALA A 78 24.35 -14.08 -6.73
C ALA A 78 23.78 -15.24 -5.91
N GLY A 79 22.49 -15.51 -6.06
CA GLY A 79 21.79 -16.54 -5.29
C GLY A 79 21.31 -16.10 -3.89
N ALA A 80 21.70 -14.91 -3.41
CA ALA A 80 21.26 -14.44 -2.11
C ALA A 80 19.84 -13.84 -2.16
N ASN A 81 19.14 -13.87 -1.02
CA ASN A 81 17.85 -13.20 -0.80
C ASN A 81 17.99 -11.95 0.06
N SER A 82 19.16 -11.36 0.10
CA SER A 82 19.40 -10.10 0.80
C SER A 82 20.47 -9.27 0.09
N GLY A 83 20.40 -7.95 0.30
CA GLY A 83 21.37 -7.00 -0.22
C GLY A 83 21.72 -5.95 0.82
N THR A 84 22.94 -5.41 0.71
CA THR A 84 23.40 -4.32 1.56
C THR A 84 23.35 -3.01 0.79
N THR A 85 22.72 -1.99 1.37
CA THR A 85 22.64 -0.63 0.80
C THR A 85 23.71 0.28 1.37
N SER A 86 24.18 1.25 0.57
CA SER A 86 25.16 2.24 1.01
C SER A 86 24.58 3.31 1.92
N THR A 87 23.27 3.46 1.92
CA THR A 87 22.48 4.36 2.78
C THR A 87 21.47 3.55 3.56
N ALA A 88 21.10 4.02 4.75
CA ALA A 88 20.04 3.39 5.53
C ALA A 88 18.70 3.61 4.83
N GLU A 89 18.18 2.56 4.22
CA GLU A 89 16.82 2.53 3.66
C GLU A 89 15.87 2.09 4.76
N GLN A 90 15.28 3.05 5.43
CA GLN A 90 14.45 2.76 6.61
C GLN A 90 13.08 2.24 6.22
N ILE A 91 12.59 1.26 6.96
CA ILE A 91 11.21 0.83 6.90
C ILE A 91 10.33 1.79 7.68
N GLY A 92 9.25 2.18 7.06
CA GLY A 92 8.07 2.69 7.73
C GLY A 92 8.22 3.99 8.49
N GLY A 93 7.44 4.95 8.17
CA GLY A 93 7.19 6.13 8.96
C GLY A 93 7.81 7.42 8.43
N GLY A 94 7.21 7.96 7.40
CA GLY A 94 7.15 9.42 7.23
C GLY A 94 8.41 10.13 6.79
N GLY A 95 9.19 9.55 5.93
CA GLY A 95 10.30 10.26 5.29
C GLY A 95 10.52 9.79 3.87
N SER A 96 11.01 10.66 3.01
CA SER A 96 11.35 10.34 1.63
C SER A 96 12.40 9.22 1.57
N GLY A 97 12.28 8.34 0.60
CA GLY A 97 13.26 7.28 0.33
C GLY A 97 13.07 6.02 1.16
N LEU A 98 11.89 5.77 1.65
CA LEU A 98 11.64 4.63 2.52
C LEU A 98 11.14 3.42 1.77
N VAL A 99 11.84 2.31 1.96
CA VAL A 99 11.45 0.99 1.48
C VAL A 99 10.56 0.33 2.52
N ALA A 100 9.36 -0.05 2.12
CA ALA A 100 8.43 -0.80 2.97
C ALA A 100 8.42 -2.29 2.62
N VAL A 101 8.01 -3.12 3.59
CA VAL A 101 7.74 -4.53 3.32
C VAL A 101 6.64 -4.66 2.27
N GLY A 102 6.89 -5.45 1.26
CA GLY A 102 6.01 -5.62 0.10
C GLY A 102 6.39 -4.77 -1.11
N ASP A 103 7.17 -3.71 -0.94
CA ASP A 103 7.69 -2.93 -2.07
C ASP A 103 8.59 -3.80 -2.96
N LYS A 104 8.74 -3.38 -4.21
CA LYS A 104 9.65 -4.03 -5.16
C LYS A 104 10.87 -3.16 -5.43
N ILE A 105 12.03 -3.76 -5.35
CA ILE A 105 13.31 -3.14 -5.70
C ILE A 105 13.67 -3.55 -7.11
N LYS A 106 13.75 -2.55 -8.01
CA LYS A 106 14.32 -2.73 -9.34
C LYS A 106 15.81 -2.46 -9.28
N VAL A 107 16.62 -3.42 -9.61
CA VAL A 107 18.09 -3.33 -9.57
C VAL A 107 18.70 -3.96 -10.81
N GLY A 108 19.93 -3.57 -11.11
CA GLY A 108 20.67 -4.01 -12.26
C GLY A 108 20.48 -3.13 -13.50
N ASN A 109 21.39 -3.27 -14.42
CA ASN A 109 21.31 -2.67 -15.75
C ASN A 109 22.08 -3.51 -16.77
N THR A 110 21.67 -3.42 -18.02
CA THR A 110 22.30 -4.17 -19.11
C THR A 110 23.74 -3.70 -19.41
N SER A 111 24.05 -2.44 -19.14
CA SER A 111 25.38 -1.86 -19.36
C SER A 111 26.43 -2.40 -18.37
N ALA A 112 26.01 -2.79 -17.18
CA ALA A 112 26.88 -3.42 -16.18
C ALA A 112 27.00 -4.94 -16.36
N GLY A 113 26.43 -5.52 -17.41
CA GLY A 113 26.37 -6.96 -17.62
C GLY A 113 25.44 -7.69 -16.65
N VAL A 114 24.67 -6.94 -15.88
CA VAL A 114 23.67 -7.42 -14.93
C VAL A 114 22.30 -7.17 -15.54
N GLY A 115 21.49 -8.20 -15.66
CA GLY A 115 20.11 -8.05 -16.09
C GLY A 115 19.28 -7.19 -15.11
N VAL A 116 18.14 -6.70 -15.55
CA VAL A 116 17.22 -6.01 -14.66
C VAL A 116 16.41 -7.02 -13.87
N HIS A 117 16.40 -6.87 -12.55
CA HIS A 117 15.69 -7.74 -11.62
C HIS A 117 14.74 -6.92 -10.76
N TYR A 118 13.59 -7.51 -10.43
CA TYR A 118 12.64 -6.99 -9.46
C TYR A 118 12.57 -7.95 -8.28
N LEU A 119 12.88 -7.46 -7.10
CA LEU A 119 12.92 -8.24 -5.86
C LEU A 119 11.92 -7.67 -4.86
N THR A 120 11.06 -8.52 -4.30
CA THR A 120 10.04 -8.11 -3.33
C THR A 120 10.64 -8.04 -1.94
N VAL A 121 10.53 -6.91 -1.29
CA VAL A 121 11.06 -6.69 0.06
C VAL A 121 10.25 -7.51 1.07
N SER A 122 10.94 -8.36 1.83
CA SER A 122 10.37 -9.11 2.97
C SER A 122 10.72 -8.51 4.32
N ALA A 123 11.88 -7.85 4.41
CA ALA A 123 12.30 -7.08 5.58
C ALA A 123 13.34 -6.03 5.16
N ALA A 124 13.40 -4.92 5.91
CA ALA A 124 14.51 -4.00 5.79
C ALA A 124 14.97 -3.60 7.20
N ASN A 125 16.25 -3.59 7.43
CA ASN A 125 16.86 -3.31 8.70
C ASN A 125 18.10 -2.47 8.47
N SER A 126 18.01 -1.19 8.80
CA SER A 126 19.11 -0.24 8.62
C SER A 126 19.62 -0.21 7.16
N SER A 127 20.74 -0.86 6.87
CA SER A 127 21.36 -0.92 5.55
C SER A 127 21.22 -2.30 4.87
N VAL A 128 20.34 -3.16 5.37
CA VAL A 128 20.11 -4.50 4.79
C VAL A 128 18.65 -4.62 4.37
N LEU A 129 18.44 -4.93 3.09
CA LEU A 129 17.14 -5.34 2.55
C LEU A 129 17.13 -6.86 2.41
N SER A 130 16.08 -7.51 2.94
CA SER A 130 15.81 -8.92 2.68
C SER A 130 14.67 -9.02 1.66
N PHE A 131 14.71 -10.04 0.84
CA PHE A 131 13.78 -10.27 -0.25
C PHE A 131 13.02 -11.58 -0.07
N LYS A 132 11.84 -11.68 -0.65
CA LYS A 132 11.07 -12.93 -0.70
C LYS A 132 11.70 -13.93 -1.65
N GLU A 133 12.27 -13.44 -2.74
CA GLU A 133 12.92 -14.22 -3.80
C GLU A 133 14.44 -14.16 -3.66
N ASN A 134 15.13 -15.21 -4.11
CA ASN A 134 16.57 -15.14 -4.31
C ASN A 134 16.88 -14.33 -5.58
N TYR A 135 17.94 -13.53 -5.53
CA TYR A 135 18.47 -12.90 -6.72
C TYR A 135 19.03 -13.97 -7.69
N THR A 136 18.47 -14.05 -8.88
CA THR A 136 18.76 -15.10 -9.86
C THR A 136 19.81 -14.71 -10.92
N GLY A 137 20.42 -13.53 -10.78
CA GLY A 137 21.48 -13.10 -11.68
C GLY A 137 22.72 -13.99 -11.57
N ALA A 138 23.43 -14.14 -12.69
CA ALA A 138 24.63 -14.98 -12.77
C ALA A 138 25.88 -14.35 -12.13
N VAL A 139 25.84 -13.03 -11.88
CA VAL A 139 26.94 -12.28 -11.29
C VAL A 139 26.44 -11.44 -10.13
N ASP A 140 27.32 -11.10 -9.21
CA ASP A 140 26.99 -10.24 -8.08
C ASP A 140 26.64 -8.83 -8.56
N ILE A 141 25.67 -8.23 -7.88
CA ILE A 141 25.42 -6.79 -7.96
C ILE A 141 26.38 -6.11 -7.00
N SER A 142 27.20 -5.20 -7.48
CA SER A 142 28.18 -4.49 -6.67
C SER A 142 27.98 -2.98 -6.80
N GLY A 143 27.42 -2.36 -5.77
CA GLY A 143 27.28 -0.92 -5.68
C GLY A 143 26.47 -0.27 -6.81
N LEU A 144 25.40 -0.91 -7.30
CA LEU A 144 24.54 -0.34 -8.34
C LEU A 144 23.41 0.49 -7.73
N GLY A 145 23.03 1.56 -8.42
CA GLY A 145 21.81 2.30 -8.13
C GLY A 145 20.58 1.40 -8.29
N PHE A 146 19.54 1.69 -7.52
CA PHE A 146 18.29 0.96 -7.58
C PHE A 146 17.09 1.91 -7.49
N SER A 147 15.91 1.40 -7.80
CA SER A 147 14.65 2.13 -7.62
C SER A 147 13.68 1.29 -6.82
N ARG A 148 12.95 1.96 -5.93
CA ARG A 148 11.82 1.38 -5.23
C ARG A 148 10.56 1.57 -6.06
N TYR A 149 9.75 0.55 -6.14
CA TYR A 149 8.40 0.56 -6.69
C TYR A 149 7.41 0.20 -5.59
N TRP A 150 6.28 0.87 -5.55
CA TRP A 150 5.17 0.48 -4.70
C TRP A 150 4.79 -0.98 -4.96
N GLY A 151 4.51 -1.74 -3.90
CA GLY A 151 4.31 -3.19 -4.00
C GLY A 151 3.22 -3.65 -4.97
N PHE A 152 2.28 -2.76 -5.28
CA PHE A 152 1.15 -3.00 -6.18
C PHE A 152 1.20 -2.16 -7.46
N TYR A 153 2.38 -1.67 -7.84
CA TYR A 153 2.55 -0.79 -9.00
C TYR A 153 2.05 -1.42 -10.33
N ASP A 154 2.07 -2.74 -10.41
CA ASP A 154 1.65 -3.52 -11.58
C ASP A 154 0.13 -3.78 -11.64
N LEU A 155 -0.63 -3.40 -10.62
CA LEU A 155 -2.09 -3.49 -10.58
C LEU A 155 -2.79 -2.22 -11.09
N VAL A 156 -2.06 -1.14 -11.28
CA VAL A 156 -2.56 0.15 -11.74
C VAL A 156 -1.84 0.60 -13.00
N ARG A 157 -2.45 1.48 -13.78
CA ARG A 157 -1.94 1.86 -15.11
C ARG A 157 -0.75 2.82 -15.04
N SER A 158 -0.73 3.70 -14.05
CA SER A 158 0.27 4.76 -13.91
C SER A 158 0.39 5.21 -12.47
N ALA A 159 1.37 6.04 -12.18
CA ALA A 159 1.46 6.74 -10.89
C ALA A 159 0.24 7.67 -10.69
N PRO A 160 -0.20 7.89 -9.44
CA PRO A 160 -1.23 8.87 -9.16
C PRO A 160 -0.76 10.28 -9.54
N GLY A 161 -1.64 11.06 -10.12
CA GLY A 161 -1.34 12.38 -10.67
C GLY A 161 -2.35 13.43 -10.26
N THR A 162 -2.92 14.09 -11.24
CA THR A 162 -3.93 15.13 -11.05
C THR A 162 -5.19 14.73 -11.81
N SER A 163 -6.31 14.65 -11.11
CA SER A 163 -7.59 14.36 -11.72
C SER A 163 -8.02 15.47 -12.69
N ALA A 164 -8.82 15.11 -13.70
CA ALA A 164 -9.38 16.08 -14.62
C ALA A 164 -10.20 17.15 -13.87
N TYR A 165 -10.88 16.73 -12.80
CA TYR A 165 -11.67 17.63 -11.97
C TYR A 165 -10.80 18.69 -11.26
N ALA A 166 -9.72 18.27 -10.61
CA ALA A 166 -8.79 19.18 -9.93
C ALA A 166 -8.05 20.07 -10.93
N SER A 167 -7.57 19.49 -12.05
CA SER A 167 -6.87 20.22 -13.10
C SER A 167 -7.72 21.38 -13.67
N ALA A 168 -9.01 21.15 -13.92
CA ALA A 168 -9.93 22.17 -14.39
C ALA A 168 -10.13 23.34 -13.40
N ARG A 169 -9.72 23.15 -12.14
CA ARG A 169 -9.82 24.14 -11.04
C ARG A 169 -8.46 24.65 -10.58
N GLY A 170 -7.39 24.33 -11.31
CA GLY A 170 -6.02 24.75 -10.98
C GLY A 170 -5.40 23.95 -9.83
N GLY A 171 -6.01 22.86 -9.41
CA GLY A 171 -5.44 21.90 -8.45
C GLY A 171 -4.40 20.98 -9.09
N VAL A 172 -3.53 20.41 -8.25
CA VAL A 172 -2.49 19.46 -8.69
C VAL A 172 -2.30 18.36 -7.65
N GLY A 173 -1.96 17.15 -8.11
CA GLY A 173 -1.51 16.05 -7.27
C GLY A 173 -2.55 15.54 -6.29
N ASP A 174 -3.82 15.55 -6.66
CA ASP A 174 -4.93 15.13 -5.81
C ASP A 174 -5.19 13.62 -5.84
N GLU A 175 -4.69 12.90 -6.85
CA GLU A 175 -4.96 11.48 -6.98
C GLU A 175 -4.17 10.62 -6.00
N ILE A 176 -4.80 9.52 -5.60
CA ILE A 176 -4.20 8.42 -4.85
C ILE A 176 -4.67 7.09 -5.45
N HIS A 177 -3.91 6.02 -5.19
CA HIS A 177 -4.35 4.64 -5.42
C HIS A 177 -4.45 3.92 -4.08
N VAL A 178 -5.45 3.05 -3.96
CA VAL A 178 -5.65 2.22 -2.77
C VAL A 178 -5.82 0.77 -3.20
N VAL A 179 -5.13 -0.12 -2.54
CA VAL A 179 -5.27 -1.58 -2.71
C VAL A 179 -5.60 -2.20 -1.37
N ILE A 180 -6.62 -3.03 -1.37
CA ILE A 180 -7.04 -3.82 -0.21
C ILE A 180 -6.76 -5.28 -0.51
N LYS A 181 -6.09 -5.97 0.40
CA LYS A 181 -5.80 -7.40 0.28
C LYS A 181 -6.12 -8.16 1.57
N ASP A 182 -6.34 -9.44 1.41
CA ASP A 182 -6.43 -10.43 2.48
C ASP A 182 -5.03 -10.92 2.82
N GLU A 183 -4.41 -10.37 3.88
CA GLU A 183 -2.99 -10.59 4.16
C GLU A 183 -2.68 -12.03 4.57
N ASP A 184 -3.46 -12.59 5.47
CA ASP A 184 -3.26 -13.94 6.01
C ASP A 184 -4.17 -14.99 5.38
N GLY A 185 -5.12 -14.59 4.53
CA GLY A 185 -6.05 -15.50 3.88
C GLY A 185 -7.27 -15.88 4.70
N SER A 186 -7.54 -15.20 5.82
CA SER A 186 -8.67 -15.52 6.69
C SER A 186 -10.03 -15.27 6.04
N ILE A 187 -10.09 -14.43 5.02
CA ILE A 187 -11.31 -14.06 4.30
C ILE A 187 -11.51 -14.96 3.07
N THR A 188 -10.49 -15.09 2.24
CA THR A 188 -10.56 -15.78 0.94
C THR A 188 -10.06 -17.22 0.97
N GLY A 189 -9.32 -17.61 2.00
CA GLY A 189 -8.58 -18.86 2.07
C GLY A 189 -7.20 -18.81 1.41
N THR A 190 -6.83 -17.68 0.79
CA THR A 190 -5.56 -17.53 0.10
C THR A 190 -4.82 -16.29 0.61
N PRO A 191 -3.67 -16.45 1.29
CA PRO A 191 -2.88 -15.33 1.77
C PRO A 191 -2.42 -14.40 0.64
N ASN A 192 -2.45 -13.10 0.93
CA ASN A 192 -2.09 -12.02 0.01
C ASN A 192 -3.01 -11.88 -1.22
N GLN A 193 -4.21 -12.45 -1.19
CA GLN A 193 -5.20 -12.25 -2.24
C GLN A 193 -5.65 -10.79 -2.27
N VAL A 194 -5.51 -10.14 -3.43
CA VAL A 194 -6.04 -8.80 -3.66
C VAL A 194 -7.56 -8.88 -3.71
N LEU A 195 -8.22 -8.06 -2.92
CA LEU A 195 -9.67 -7.97 -2.82
C LEU A 195 -10.18 -6.85 -3.73
N GLU A 196 -9.61 -5.65 -3.58
CA GLU A 196 -10.04 -4.47 -4.31
C GLU A 196 -8.85 -3.60 -4.73
N VAL A 197 -8.98 -2.94 -5.87
CA VAL A 197 -8.03 -1.97 -6.41
C VAL A 197 -8.79 -0.71 -6.79
N PHE A 198 -8.46 0.39 -6.16
CA PHE A 198 -9.00 1.71 -6.46
C PHE A 198 -7.90 2.55 -7.12
N GLU A 199 -8.09 2.92 -8.37
CA GLU A 199 -7.14 3.69 -9.15
C GLU A 199 -7.65 5.12 -9.36
N GLY A 200 -6.83 6.13 -9.06
CA GLY A 200 -7.13 7.53 -9.36
C GLY A 200 -8.23 8.16 -8.50
N LEU A 201 -8.36 7.73 -7.25
CA LEU A 201 -9.25 8.40 -6.29
C LEU A 201 -8.72 9.78 -5.95
N SER A 202 -9.61 10.75 -5.78
CA SER A 202 -9.23 12.12 -5.45
C SER A 202 -9.26 12.39 -3.95
N ARG A 203 -8.32 13.19 -3.48
CA ARG A 203 -8.33 13.77 -2.13
C ARG A 203 -9.20 15.01 -2.01
N ALA A 204 -9.69 15.56 -3.12
CA ALA A 204 -10.59 16.69 -3.11
C ALA A 204 -12.02 16.23 -2.77
N THR A 205 -12.59 16.80 -1.72
CA THR A 205 -13.90 16.41 -1.17
C THR A 205 -15.07 16.64 -2.13
N ASP A 206 -14.91 17.54 -3.08
CA ASP A 206 -15.91 17.90 -4.09
C ASP A 206 -15.63 17.27 -5.46
N SER A 207 -14.62 16.39 -5.56
CA SER A 207 -14.22 15.76 -6.81
C SER A 207 -15.33 14.89 -7.39
N LYS A 208 -15.47 14.95 -8.70
CA LYS A 208 -16.44 14.18 -9.48
C LYS A 208 -15.75 13.44 -10.63
N THR A 209 -16.29 12.29 -10.95
CA THR A 209 -15.99 11.55 -12.19
C THR A 209 -16.62 12.27 -13.39
N GLU A 210 -16.29 11.84 -14.61
CA GLU A 210 -16.95 12.35 -15.83
C GLU A 210 -18.46 12.08 -15.85
N SER A 211 -18.92 11.00 -15.20
CA SER A 211 -20.34 10.67 -15.03
C SER A 211 -21.04 11.49 -13.95
N GLY A 212 -20.29 12.28 -13.17
CA GLY A 212 -20.84 13.17 -12.12
C GLY A 212 -20.95 12.51 -10.74
N GLU A 213 -20.52 11.27 -10.58
CA GLU A 213 -20.44 10.56 -9.31
C GLU A 213 -19.29 11.10 -8.44
N SER A 214 -19.33 10.87 -7.13
CA SER A 214 -18.22 11.23 -6.26
C SER A 214 -16.96 10.46 -6.63
N ASN A 215 -15.83 11.17 -6.74
CA ASN A 215 -14.50 10.57 -6.84
C ASN A 215 -13.67 10.84 -5.58
N TRP A 216 -14.29 11.37 -4.54
CA TRP A 216 -13.60 11.54 -3.26
C TRP A 216 -13.32 10.18 -2.64
N TRP A 217 -12.07 9.95 -2.26
CA TRP A 217 -11.59 8.64 -1.84
C TRP A 217 -12.37 8.03 -0.66
N ILE A 218 -12.88 8.86 0.26
CA ILE A 218 -13.68 8.39 1.40
C ILE A 218 -15.03 7.86 0.89
N ASP A 219 -15.76 8.65 0.10
CA ASP A 219 -17.07 8.24 -0.42
C ASP A 219 -16.98 6.95 -1.24
N VAL A 220 -15.92 6.82 -2.04
CA VAL A 220 -15.78 5.66 -2.94
C VAL A 220 -15.45 4.39 -2.15
N ILE A 221 -14.56 4.48 -1.15
CA ILE A 221 -14.18 3.32 -0.34
C ILE A 221 -15.31 2.92 0.61
N ASP A 222 -16.02 3.89 1.17
CA ASP A 222 -17.13 3.61 2.09
C ASP A 222 -18.33 2.95 1.39
N ALA A 223 -18.51 3.22 0.10
CA ALA A 223 -19.57 2.61 -0.71
C ALA A 223 -19.26 1.18 -1.19
N SER A 224 -18.05 0.64 -0.95
CA SER A 224 -17.58 -0.65 -1.45
C SER A 224 -17.87 -1.85 -0.52
#